data_e2b8d8363c216386ea48dbcdfdb7a817
#
_entry.id   e2b8d8363c216386ea48dbcdfdb7a817
#
_cell.length_a   1.000
_cell.length_b   1.000
_cell.length_c   1.000
_cell.angle_alpha   90.00
_cell.angle_beta   90.00
_cell.angle_gamma   90.00
#
_symmetry.space_group_name_H-M   'P 1'
#
loop_
_entity.id
_entity.type
_entity.pdbx_description
1 polymer ?
#
loop_
_entity_poly.entity_id
_entity_poly.type
_entity_poly.pdbx_seq_one_letter_code
_entity_poly.pdbx_strand_id
1 'polypeptide(L)'
;MHKRLDIVGRFYAQYDEDSRVEATRQGQMEYRTTMEYIHRHAQPGARLLEVGAGTGRYSIALAREGYDVTALELLEHNLEQRRQKSAGLSGLRAQQGDALDLSRVEDGEFDMTLVLGPMYHLYDPIEVRTAIREAIRVTKPGGVMLFAFLSVYAIMGNNYLKGNARYGIQENFGPDFRVLHFPEQLFTGYDIAEFEALFEDFPVRQLTTAAADGILELASGRRDFDLPDEEFEGWVRYHLATCEKRELLGHSSHLLYICRKN
;
A
#
# COMPACT_ATOMS: atom_id res chain seq x y z
N MET A 1 6.99 11.45 -16.36
CA MET A 1 7.42 10.03 -16.31
C MET A 1 8.87 9.85 -15.88
N HIS A 2 9.89 10.39 -16.56
CA HIS A 2 11.29 10.19 -16.19
C HIS A 2 11.66 10.61 -14.76
N LYS A 3 11.20 11.77 -14.28
CA LYS A 3 11.58 12.31 -12.96
C LYS A 3 11.07 11.42 -11.78
N ARG A 4 9.84 10.92 -11.85
CA ARG A 4 9.29 10.00 -10.85
C ARG A 4 10.10 8.71 -10.78
N LEU A 5 10.37 8.08 -11.91
CA LEU A 5 11.17 6.85 -11.99
C LEU A 5 12.57 7.02 -11.40
N ASP A 6 13.21 8.17 -11.67
CA ASP A 6 14.54 8.47 -11.14
C ASP A 6 14.53 8.63 -9.61
N ILE A 7 13.50 9.29 -9.04
CA ILE A 7 13.38 9.50 -7.58
C ILE A 7 13.12 8.17 -6.89
N VAL A 8 12.11 7.43 -7.34
CA VAL A 8 11.71 6.13 -6.80
C VAL A 8 12.86 5.11 -6.93
N GLY A 9 13.47 5.03 -8.12
CA GLY A 9 14.58 4.11 -8.37
C GLY A 9 15.80 4.34 -7.48
N ARG A 10 16.20 5.61 -7.25
CA ARG A 10 17.33 5.93 -6.35
C ARG A 10 17.03 5.57 -4.89
N PHE A 11 15.80 5.75 -4.44
CA PHE A 11 15.41 5.41 -3.08
C PHE A 11 15.45 3.90 -2.86
N TYR A 12 14.74 3.13 -3.67
CA TYR A 12 14.65 1.68 -3.50
C TYR A 12 15.95 0.92 -3.84
N ALA A 13 16.88 1.53 -4.56
CA ALA A 13 18.22 0.96 -4.74
C ALA A 13 19.05 0.90 -3.43
N GLN A 14 18.67 1.69 -2.40
CA GLN A 14 19.38 1.81 -1.13
C GLN A 14 18.52 1.37 0.07
N TYR A 15 17.25 1.06 -0.14
CA TYR A 15 16.28 0.78 0.91
C TYR A 15 15.89 -0.71 0.93
N ASP A 16 16.09 -1.34 2.09
CA ASP A 16 15.72 -2.74 2.31
C ASP A 16 14.28 -2.81 2.89
N GLU A 17 13.29 -2.91 1.98
CA GLU A 17 11.88 -3.00 2.34
C GLU A 17 11.56 -4.28 3.13
N ASP A 18 12.20 -5.40 2.82
CA ASP A 18 11.95 -6.66 3.51
C ASP A 18 12.31 -6.59 4.99
N SER A 19 13.51 -6.04 5.28
CA SER A 19 13.95 -5.87 6.67
C SER A 19 12.99 -4.98 7.47
N ARG A 20 12.43 -3.92 6.86
CA ARG A 20 11.45 -3.05 7.51
C ARG A 20 10.22 -3.83 7.97
N VAL A 21 9.64 -4.58 7.07
CA VAL A 21 8.36 -5.26 7.33
C VAL A 21 8.52 -6.43 8.30
N GLU A 22 9.67 -7.12 8.29
CA GLU A 22 9.92 -8.26 9.18
C GLU A 22 10.40 -7.84 10.57
N ALA A 23 11.30 -6.86 10.62
CA ALA A 23 12.00 -6.50 11.86
C ALA A 23 11.19 -5.56 12.78
N THR A 24 10.15 -4.91 12.29
CA THR A 24 9.40 -3.92 13.08
C THR A 24 7.99 -4.38 13.41
N ARG A 25 7.50 -4.04 14.62
CA ARG A 25 6.09 -4.30 14.99
C ARG A 25 5.10 -3.59 14.07
N GLN A 26 5.46 -2.39 13.61
CA GLN A 26 4.68 -1.67 12.61
C GLN A 26 4.54 -2.46 11.31
N GLY A 27 5.65 -2.90 10.71
CA GLY A 27 5.62 -3.66 9.47
C GLY A 27 4.89 -5.01 9.60
N GLN A 28 5.09 -5.69 10.74
CA GLN A 28 4.34 -6.93 11.04
C GLN A 28 2.83 -6.67 11.14
N MET A 29 2.41 -5.56 11.75
CA MET A 29 0.99 -5.17 11.84
C MET A 29 0.41 -4.86 10.47
N GLU A 30 1.10 -4.01 9.70
CA GLU A 30 0.73 -3.66 8.32
C GLU A 30 0.51 -4.91 7.47
N TYR A 31 1.46 -5.84 7.52
CA TYR A 31 1.37 -7.11 6.79
C TYR A 31 0.15 -7.94 7.24
N ARG A 32 -0.03 -8.13 8.54
CA ARG A 32 -1.12 -8.95 9.09
C ARG A 32 -2.49 -8.36 8.79
N THR A 33 -2.61 -7.04 8.89
CA THR A 33 -3.86 -6.34 8.56
C THR A 33 -4.18 -6.48 7.08
N THR A 34 -3.21 -6.26 6.21
CA THR A 34 -3.40 -6.38 4.75
C THR A 34 -3.80 -7.81 4.36
N MET A 35 -3.09 -8.83 4.89
CA MET A 35 -3.43 -10.24 4.65
C MET A 35 -4.83 -10.59 5.15
N GLU A 36 -5.23 -10.10 6.32
CA GLU A 36 -6.59 -10.30 6.85
C GLU A 36 -7.65 -9.80 5.86
N TYR A 37 -7.47 -8.59 5.28
CA TYR A 37 -8.43 -8.07 4.29
C TYR A 37 -8.38 -8.83 2.97
N ILE A 38 -7.22 -9.30 2.54
CA ILE A 38 -7.13 -10.18 1.37
C ILE A 38 -7.93 -11.46 1.62
N HIS A 39 -7.71 -12.14 2.74
CA HIS A 39 -8.40 -13.39 3.09
C HIS A 39 -9.92 -13.21 3.27
N ARG A 40 -10.37 -12.07 3.81
CA ARG A 40 -11.82 -11.77 3.92
C ARG A 40 -12.53 -11.71 2.57
N HIS A 41 -11.83 -11.35 1.52
CA HIS A 41 -12.44 -11.04 0.24
C HIS A 41 -12.04 -11.97 -0.90
N ALA A 42 -10.87 -12.63 -0.82
CA ALA A 42 -10.42 -13.58 -1.83
C ALA A 42 -10.96 -14.99 -1.52
N GLN A 43 -11.55 -15.63 -2.53
CA GLN A 43 -11.93 -17.04 -2.44
C GLN A 43 -10.68 -17.93 -2.63
N PRO A 44 -10.64 -19.13 -2.05
CA PRO A 44 -9.54 -20.07 -2.29
C PRO A 44 -9.29 -20.30 -3.78
N GLY A 45 -8.03 -20.21 -4.21
CA GLY A 45 -7.63 -20.36 -5.61
C GLY A 45 -7.96 -19.18 -6.52
N ALA A 46 -8.41 -18.05 -5.98
CA ALA A 46 -8.70 -16.84 -6.76
C ALA A 46 -7.44 -16.35 -7.51
N ARG A 47 -7.68 -15.69 -8.65
CA ARG A 47 -6.65 -15.01 -9.43
C ARG A 47 -6.42 -13.61 -8.87
N LEU A 48 -5.22 -13.36 -8.39
CA LEU A 48 -4.83 -12.10 -7.75
C LEU A 48 -3.81 -11.35 -8.61
N LEU A 49 -3.98 -10.04 -8.75
CA LEU A 49 -2.97 -9.14 -9.31
C LEU A 49 -2.40 -8.29 -8.19
N GLU A 50 -1.09 -8.28 -8.03
CA GLU A 50 -0.38 -7.32 -7.19
C GLU A 50 0.39 -6.34 -8.07
N VAL A 51 0.07 -5.04 -7.97
CA VAL A 51 0.70 -3.96 -8.71
C VAL A 51 1.62 -3.19 -7.77
N GLY A 52 2.90 -3.06 -8.15
CA GLY A 52 3.94 -2.51 -7.29
C GLY A 52 4.38 -3.50 -6.21
N ALA A 53 4.61 -4.75 -6.62
CA ALA A 53 4.80 -5.86 -5.70
C ALA A 53 6.17 -5.88 -4.97
N GLY A 54 7.06 -4.93 -5.26
CA GLY A 54 8.36 -4.85 -4.62
C GLY A 54 9.14 -6.16 -4.70
N THR A 55 9.70 -6.59 -3.58
CA THR A 55 10.42 -7.86 -3.45
C THR A 55 9.52 -9.09 -3.33
N GLY A 56 8.18 -8.89 -3.35
CA GLY A 56 7.19 -9.97 -3.48
C GLY A 56 6.65 -10.53 -2.17
N ARG A 57 6.65 -9.76 -1.10
CA ARG A 57 6.23 -10.25 0.21
C ARG A 57 4.80 -10.83 0.20
N TYR A 58 3.84 -10.08 -0.31
CA TYR A 58 2.44 -10.55 -0.40
C TYR A 58 2.28 -11.60 -1.50
N SER A 59 2.79 -11.35 -2.70
CA SER A 59 2.65 -12.27 -3.82
C SER A 59 3.24 -13.66 -3.55
N ILE A 60 4.39 -13.75 -2.90
CA ILE A 60 5.00 -15.03 -2.53
C ILE A 60 4.18 -15.75 -1.46
N ALA A 61 3.71 -15.03 -0.41
CA ALA A 61 2.89 -15.61 0.64
C ALA A 61 1.58 -16.15 0.07
N LEU A 62 0.88 -15.35 -0.72
CA LEU A 62 -0.39 -15.72 -1.35
C LEU A 62 -0.26 -16.92 -2.31
N ALA A 63 0.82 -16.96 -3.10
CA ALA A 63 1.08 -18.11 -3.97
C ALA A 63 1.36 -19.40 -3.17
N ARG A 64 2.04 -19.30 -2.02
CA ARG A 64 2.23 -20.44 -1.10
C ARG A 64 0.93 -20.92 -0.47
N GLU A 65 -0.04 -20.04 -0.31
CA GLU A 65 -1.40 -20.37 0.16
C GLU A 65 -2.30 -20.95 -0.94
N GLY A 66 -1.81 -21.02 -2.19
CA GLY A 66 -2.52 -21.65 -3.31
C GLY A 66 -3.34 -20.69 -4.18
N TYR A 67 -3.15 -19.38 -4.05
CA TYR A 67 -3.70 -18.41 -4.99
C TYR A 67 -2.92 -18.41 -6.31
N ASP A 68 -3.61 -18.04 -7.42
CA ASP A 68 -2.98 -17.80 -8.73
C ASP A 68 -2.58 -16.32 -8.82
N VAL A 69 -1.31 -16.01 -8.57
CA VAL A 69 -0.84 -14.63 -8.39
C VAL A 69 -0.04 -14.14 -9.59
N THR A 70 -0.41 -12.98 -10.11
CA THR A 70 0.41 -12.19 -11.03
C THR A 70 0.93 -10.97 -10.28
N ALA A 71 2.24 -10.78 -10.27
CA ALA A 71 2.91 -9.71 -9.56
C ALA A 71 3.66 -8.81 -10.55
N LEU A 72 3.27 -7.53 -10.59
CA LEU A 72 3.89 -6.51 -11.42
C LEU A 72 4.78 -5.62 -10.56
N GLU A 73 6.00 -5.37 -11.04
CA GLU A 73 6.97 -4.51 -10.36
C GLU A 73 7.62 -3.56 -11.36
N LEU A 74 7.71 -2.29 -10.98
CA LEU A 74 8.26 -1.24 -11.83
C LEU A 74 9.79 -1.36 -11.98
N LEU A 75 10.49 -1.67 -10.88
CA LEU A 75 11.93 -1.67 -10.79
C LEU A 75 12.50 -3.08 -11.05
N GLU A 76 13.34 -3.22 -12.05
CA GLU A 76 13.94 -4.51 -12.42
C GLU A 76 14.77 -5.12 -11.27
N HIS A 77 15.43 -4.29 -10.46
CA HIS A 77 16.18 -4.75 -9.29
C HIS A 77 15.30 -5.52 -8.29
N ASN A 78 14.11 -4.98 -7.94
CA ASN A 78 13.16 -5.63 -7.05
C ASN A 78 12.60 -6.92 -7.68
N LEU A 79 12.30 -6.85 -8.98
CA LEU A 79 11.81 -8.00 -9.74
C LEU A 79 12.81 -9.17 -9.72
N GLU A 80 14.10 -8.88 -9.84
CA GLU A 80 15.15 -9.89 -9.81
C GLU A 80 15.29 -10.53 -8.43
N GLN A 81 15.27 -9.74 -7.35
CA GLN A 81 15.25 -10.26 -5.98
C GLN A 81 14.05 -11.17 -5.75
N ARG A 82 12.86 -10.78 -6.20
CA ARG A 82 11.65 -11.60 -6.10
C ARG A 82 11.77 -12.91 -6.87
N ARG A 83 12.28 -12.89 -8.11
CA ARG A 83 12.51 -14.11 -8.90
C ARG A 83 13.40 -15.12 -8.16
N GLN A 84 14.44 -14.64 -7.49
CA GLN A 84 15.31 -15.47 -6.66
C GLN A 84 14.56 -16.09 -5.47
N LYS A 85 13.77 -15.29 -4.74
CA LYS A 85 12.99 -15.73 -3.56
C LYS A 85 11.85 -16.69 -3.92
N SER A 86 11.30 -16.58 -5.12
CA SER A 86 10.17 -17.40 -5.59
C SER A 86 10.58 -18.54 -6.52
N ALA A 87 11.87 -18.83 -6.64
CA ALA A 87 12.36 -19.90 -7.51
C ALA A 87 11.70 -21.24 -7.19
N GLY A 88 11.05 -21.84 -8.18
CA GLY A 88 10.31 -23.10 -8.04
C GLY A 88 8.92 -23.00 -7.43
N LEU A 89 8.45 -21.82 -7.08
CA LEU A 89 7.08 -21.62 -6.57
C LEU A 89 6.08 -21.62 -7.75
N SER A 90 5.20 -22.61 -7.77
CA SER A 90 4.08 -22.65 -8.71
C SER A 90 3.00 -21.63 -8.31
N GLY A 91 2.23 -21.13 -9.30
CA GLY A 91 1.13 -20.19 -9.04
C GLY A 91 1.56 -18.72 -8.92
N LEU A 92 2.85 -18.38 -9.09
CA LEU A 92 3.33 -17.00 -9.13
C LEU A 92 3.96 -16.65 -10.47
N ARG A 93 3.41 -15.65 -11.13
CA ARG A 93 3.99 -14.99 -12.32
C ARG A 93 4.50 -13.61 -11.95
N ALA A 94 5.78 -13.34 -12.20
CA ALA A 94 6.42 -12.06 -11.91
C ALA A 94 6.85 -11.36 -13.21
N GLN A 95 6.38 -10.13 -13.42
CA GLN A 95 6.63 -9.36 -14.64
C GLN A 95 6.95 -7.90 -14.32
N GLN A 96 7.71 -7.25 -15.19
CA GLN A 96 7.88 -5.81 -15.11
C GLN A 96 6.60 -5.11 -15.58
N GLY A 97 6.16 -4.09 -14.83
CA GLY A 97 4.96 -3.32 -15.16
C GLY A 97 4.86 -2.02 -14.39
N ASP A 98 4.11 -1.08 -14.92
CA ASP A 98 3.78 0.22 -14.29
C ASP A 98 2.27 0.25 -14.00
N ALA A 99 1.87 0.75 -12.82
CA ALA A 99 0.47 0.96 -12.45
C ALA A 99 -0.29 1.87 -13.44
N LEU A 100 0.43 2.68 -14.21
CA LEU A 100 -0.13 3.57 -15.21
C LEU A 100 -0.39 2.90 -16.56
N ASP A 101 0.16 1.71 -16.78
CA ASP A 101 0.01 0.96 -18.04
C ASP A 101 -0.08 -0.54 -17.75
N LEU A 102 -1.30 -1.04 -17.59
CA LEU A 102 -1.61 -2.47 -17.49
C LEU A 102 -2.12 -3.05 -18.82
N SER A 103 -1.78 -2.45 -19.96
CA SER A 103 -2.27 -2.83 -21.30
C SER A 103 -1.97 -4.29 -21.70
N ARG A 104 -0.98 -4.93 -21.05
CA ARG A 104 -0.65 -6.35 -21.25
C ARG A 104 -1.55 -7.31 -20.46
N VAL A 105 -2.43 -6.76 -19.63
CA VAL A 105 -3.39 -7.48 -18.79
C VAL A 105 -4.78 -7.30 -19.40
N GLU A 106 -5.52 -8.39 -19.53
CA GLU A 106 -6.86 -8.37 -20.10
C GLU A 106 -7.89 -7.71 -19.18
N ASP A 107 -8.97 -7.19 -19.75
CA ASP A 107 -10.07 -6.61 -19.01
C ASP A 107 -10.77 -7.70 -18.17
N GLY A 108 -10.99 -7.42 -16.89
CA GLY A 108 -11.71 -8.34 -16.02
C GLY A 108 -11.02 -9.69 -15.84
N GLU A 109 -9.70 -9.70 -15.78
CA GLU A 109 -8.91 -10.93 -15.65
C GLU A 109 -8.84 -11.44 -14.21
N PHE A 110 -8.80 -10.54 -13.22
CA PHE A 110 -8.52 -10.88 -11.82
C PHE A 110 -9.75 -10.80 -10.91
N ASP A 111 -9.81 -11.70 -9.94
CA ASP A 111 -10.83 -11.71 -8.89
C ASP A 111 -10.55 -10.61 -7.86
N MET A 112 -9.27 -10.31 -7.64
CA MET A 112 -8.81 -9.24 -6.76
C MET A 112 -7.57 -8.55 -7.32
N THR A 113 -7.51 -7.22 -7.16
CA THR A 113 -6.33 -6.40 -7.52
C THR A 113 -5.82 -5.65 -6.31
N LEU A 114 -4.52 -5.82 -6.02
CA LEU A 114 -3.80 -5.20 -4.91
C LEU A 114 -2.90 -4.09 -5.47
N VAL A 115 -3.10 -2.86 -5.01
CA VAL A 115 -2.29 -1.68 -5.37
C VAL A 115 -1.66 -1.17 -4.08
N LEU A 116 -0.61 -1.87 -3.59
CA LEU A 116 -0.09 -1.70 -2.24
C LEU A 116 1.12 -0.76 -2.13
N GLY A 117 1.65 -0.25 -3.24
CA GLY A 117 2.80 0.67 -3.25
C GLY A 117 2.63 1.88 -4.18
N PRO A 118 2.05 1.74 -5.38
CA PRO A 118 2.06 2.79 -6.39
C PRO A 118 1.48 4.13 -5.95
N MET A 119 0.39 4.13 -5.14
CA MET A 119 -0.30 5.36 -4.72
C MET A 119 0.59 6.27 -3.85
N TYR A 120 1.64 5.73 -3.23
CA TYR A 120 2.60 6.52 -2.44
C TYR A 120 3.46 7.47 -3.30
N HIS A 121 3.57 7.18 -4.61
CA HIS A 121 4.50 7.85 -5.53
C HIS A 121 3.79 8.56 -6.68
N LEU A 122 2.46 8.57 -6.69
CA LEU A 122 1.65 9.25 -7.69
C LEU A 122 1.12 10.56 -7.10
N TYR A 123 1.66 11.67 -7.58
CA TYR A 123 1.31 13.03 -7.14
C TYR A 123 0.52 13.81 -8.22
N ASP A 124 0.59 13.39 -9.48
CA ASP A 124 -0.19 13.98 -10.56
C ASP A 124 -1.62 13.40 -10.56
N PRO A 125 -2.67 14.23 -10.44
CA PRO A 125 -4.05 13.74 -10.43
C PRO A 125 -4.43 12.90 -11.65
N ILE A 126 -3.83 13.17 -12.82
CA ILE A 126 -4.07 12.37 -14.03
C ILE A 126 -3.46 10.98 -13.89
N GLU A 127 -2.22 10.89 -13.38
CA GLU A 127 -1.57 9.61 -13.12
C GLU A 127 -2.32 8.80 -12.05
N VAL A 128 -2.71 9.43 -10.94
CA VAL A 128 -3.52 8.81 -9.88
C VAL A 128 -4.80 8.18 -10.46
N ARG A 129 -5.58 8.97 -11.21
CA ARG A 129 -6.83 8.50 -11.85
C ARG A 129 -6.57 7.41 -12.90
N THR A 130 -5.43 7.45 -13.57
CA THR A 130 -5.04 6.43 -14.54
C THR A 130 -4.76 5.09 -13.84
N ALA A 131 -3.98 5.09 -12.75
CA ALA A 131 -3.73 3.88 -11.96
C ALA A 131 -5.02 3.26 -11.41
N ILE A 132 -5.95 4.09 -10.89
CA ILE A 132 -7.26 3.64 -10.42
C ILE A 132 -8.07 3.02 -11.57
N ARG A 133 -8.12 3.68 -12.74
CA ARG A 133 -8.85 3.18 -13.92
C ARG A 133 -8.30 1.84 -14.40
N GLU A 134 -6.99 1.69 -14.47
CA GLU A 134 -6.34 0.46 -14.89
C GLU A 134 -6.62 -0.68 -13.90
N ALA A 135 -6.51 -0.44 -12.59
CA ALA A 135 -6.87 -1.42 -11.57
C ALA A 135 -8.34 -1.87 -11.70
N ILE A 136 -9.26 -0.92 -11.93
CA ILE A 136 -10.68 -1.23 -12.14
C ILE A 136 -10.87 -2.04 -13.44
N ARG A 137 -10.20 -1.68 -14.53
CA ARG A 137 -10.32 -2.35 -15.83
C ARG A 137 -9.97 -3.83 -15.71
N VAL A 138 -8.83 -4.16 -15.11
CA VAL A 138 -8.31 -5.53 -15.01
C VAL A 138 -9.02 -6.39 -13.97
N THR A 139 -9.76 -5.77 -13.04
CA THR A 139 -10.56 -6.48 -12.04
C THR A 139 -11.90 -6.91 -12.64
N LYS A 140 -12.34 -8.14 -12.34
CA LYS A 140 -13.66 -8.65 -12.74
C LYS A 140 -14.81 -7.82 -12.17
N PRO A 141 -15.99 -7.76 -12.82
CA PRO A 141 -17.21 -7.29 -12.17
C PRO A 141 -17.43 -8.06 -10.85
N GLY A 142 -17.75 -7.34 -9.77
CA GLY A 142 -17.88 -7.92 -8.42
C GLY A 142 -16.55 -8.22 -7.73
N GLY A 143 -15.40 -8.11 -8.41
CA GLY A 143 -14.08 -8.27 -7.82
C GLY A 143 -13.71 -7.14 -6.85
N VAL A 144 -12.76 -7.40 -5.97
CA VAL A 144 -12.34 -6.48 -4.91
C VAL A 144 -10.98 -5.89 -5.21
N MET A 145 -10.81 -4.62 -4.88
CA MET A 145 -9.53 -3.91 -5.00
C MET A 145 -9.13 -3.34 -3.64
N LEU A 146 -7.84 -3.46 -3.32
CA LEU A 146 -7.20 -2.85 -2.16
C LEU A 146 -6.18 -1.82 -2.65
N PHE A 147 -6.33 -0.57 -2.21
CA PHE A 147 -5.38 0.50 -2.48
C PHE A 147 -4.74 0.93 -1.16
N ALA A 148 -3.43 0.81 -1.05
CA ALA A 148 -2.70 1.35 0.08
C ALA A 148 -2.31 2.81 -0.19
N PHE A 149 -2.44 3.66 0.84
CA PHE A 149 -2.05 5.06 0.79
C PHE A 149 -1.49 5.52 2.13
N LEU A 150 -0.79 6.66 2.14
CA LEU A 150 -0.18 7.23 3.33
C LEU A 150 -1.04 8.36 3.89
N SER A 151 -1.18 8.39 5.22
CA SER A 151 -1.81 9.51 5.92
C SER A 151 -0.83 10.68 6.06
N VAL A 152 -1.17 11.84 5.53
CA VAL A 152 -0.37 13.07 5.72
C VAL A 152 -0.24 13.44 7.21
N TYR A 153 -1.24 13.12 8.03
CA TYR A 153 -1.23 13.43 9.47
C TYR A 153 -0.23 12.57 10.22
N ALA A 154 -0.12 11.29 9.88
CA ALA A 154 0.89 10.41 10.46
C ALA A 154 2.30 10.80 10.01
N ILE A 155 2.49 11.19 8.74
CA ILE A 155 3.75 11.77 8.25
C ILE A 155 4.13 12.98 9.10
N MET A 156 3.20 13.87 9.39
CA MET A 156 3.44 15.04 10.23
C MET A 156 3.77 14.68 11.67
N GLY A 157 3.06 13.69 12.24
CA GLY A 157 3.38 13.15 13.58
C GLY A 157 4.80 12.61 13.66
N ASN A 158 5.22 11.84 12.66
CA ASN A 158 6.58 11.33 12.56
C ASN A 158 7.62 12.45 12.41
N ASN A 159 7.37 13.46 11.59
CA ASN A 159 8.25 14.62 11.46
C ASN A 159 8.39 15.38 12.79
N TYR A 160 7.29 15.55 13.53
CA TYR A 160 7.32 16.17 14.85
C TYR A 160 8.23 15.40 15.83
N LEU A 161 8.05 14.09 15.91
CA LEU A 161 8.83 13.22 16.79
C LEU A 161 10.33 13.19 16.45
N LYS A 162 10.67 13.40 15.20
CA LYS A 162 12.07 13.48 14.71
C LYS A 162 12.66 14.89 14.80
N GLY A 163 11.93 15.88 15.31
CA GLY A 163 12.36 17.28 15.36
C GLY A 163 12.31 18.02 14.02
N ASN A 164 11.64 17.47 13.04
CA ASN A 164 11.55 18.01 11.67
C ASN A 164 10.19 18.66 11.35
N ALA A 165 9.36 18.94 12.36
CA ALA A 165 7.99 19.41 12.16
C ALA A 165 7.87 20.62 11.23
N ARG A 166 8.78 21.60 11.35
CA ARG A 166 8.76 22.80 10.51
C ARG A 166 8.91 22.46 9.03
N TYR A 167 9.87 21.61 8.70
CA TYR A 167 10.11 21.17 7.32
C TYR A 167 8.96 20.28 6.82
N GLY A 168 8.50 19.37 7.65
CA GLY A 168 7.35 18.52 7.33
C GLY A 168 6.10 19.34 6.98
N ILE A 169 5.83 20.44 7.68
CA ILE A 169 4.71 21.33 7.34
C ILE A 169 4.93 21.93 5.94
N GLN A 170 6.12 22.48 5.66
CA GLN A 170 6.42 23.12 4.37
C GLN A 170 6.40 22.15 3.19
N GLU A 171 6.70 20.88 3.43
CA GLU A 171 6.73 19.83 2.40
C GLU A 171 5.35 19.24 2.11
N ASN A 172 4.41 19.29 3.07
CA ASN A 172 3.14 18.57 2.96
C ASN A 172 1.92 19.50 2.91
N PHE A 173 2.04 20.76 3.29
CA PHE A 173 0.91 21.69 3.37
C PHE A 173 1.21 23.04 2.75
N GLY A 174 0.17 23.61 2.11
CA GLY A 174 0.14 25.01 1.70
C GLY A 174 -0.04 25.96 2.90
N PRO A 175 -0.01 27.29 2.65
CA PRO A 175 -0.22 28.29 3.68
C PRO A 175 -1.59 28.21 4.37
N ASP A 176 -2.57 27.62 3.72
CA ASP A 176 -3.93 27.37 4.21
C ASP A 176 -4.11 25.94 4.82
N PHE A 177 -3.01 25.23 5.02
CA PHE A 177 -2.96 23.84 5.51
C PHE A 177 -3.70 22.83 4.62
N ARG A 178 -3.89 23.14 3.33
CA ARG A 178 -4.28 22.12 2.35
C ARG A 178 -3.10 21.23 2.00
N VAL A 179 -3.38 19.96 1.82
CA VAL A 179 -2.37 18.98 1.44
C VAL A 179 -1.78 19.31 0.07
N LEU A 180 -0.47 19.16 -0.06
CA LEU A 180 0.27 19.40 -1.31
C LEU A 180 0.72 18.08 -1.93
N HIS A 181 0.57 18.01 -3.25
CA HIS A 181 1.11 16.93 -4.07
C HIS A 181 1.99 17.55 -5.17
N PHE A 182 3.28 17.19 -5.23
CA PHE A 182 4.20 17.78 -6.18
C PHE A 182 5.32 16.81 -6.63
N PRO A 183 5.93 17.07 -7.81
CA PRO A 183 6.83 16.15 -8.49
C PRO A 183 8.05 15.66 -7.72
N GLU A 184 8.51 16.44 -6.75
CA GLU A 184 9.70 16.13 -5.96
C GLU A 184 9.42 15.28 -4.73
N GLN A 185 8.16 15.07 -4.37
CA GLN A 185 7.81 14.19 -3.26
C GLN A 185 8.17 12.74 -3.60
N LEU A 186 8.98 12.13 -2.74
CA LEU A 186 9.20 10.69 -2.80
C LEU A 186 7.95 9.93 -2.37
N PHE A 187 7.36 10.36 -1.24
CA PHE A 187 6.11 9.83 -0.72
C PHE A 187 5.09 10.94 -0.62
N THR A 188 3.96 10.76 -1.29
CA THR A 188 2.83 11.66 -1.16
C THR A 188 1.84 11.12 -0.13
N GLY A 189 1.48 11.96 0.84
CA GLY A 189 0.45 11.65 1.84
C GLY A 189 -0.86 12.30 1.48
N TYR A 190 -1.97 11.74 1.93
CA TYR A 190 -3.32 12.21 1.68
C TYR A 190 -4.06 12.54 2.96
N ASP A 191 -4.97 13.49 2.89
CA ASP A 191 -6.15 13.49 3.77
C ASP A 191 -7.02 12.28 3.43
N ILE A 192 -7.63 11.67 4.44
CA ILE A 192 -8.42 10.44 4.23
C ILE A 192 -9.63 10.68 3.34
N ALA A 193 -10.35 11.79 3.56
CA ALA A 193 -11.51 12.14 2.75
C ALA A 193 -11.10 12.50 1.30
N GLU A 194 -9.96 13.17 1.12
CA GLU A 194 -9.39 13.45 -0.20
C GLU A 194 -9.11 12.17 -0.97
N PHE A 195 -8.46 11.18 -0.34
CA PHE A 195 -8.17 9.90 -0.99
C PHE A 195 -9.46 9.15 -1.35
N GLU A 196 -10.42 9.09 -0.43
CA GLU A 196 -11.72 8.44 -0.66
C GLU A 196 -12.46 9.10 -1.83
N ALA A 197 -12.42 10.43 -1.94
CA ALA A 197 -13.07 11.18 -3.01
C ALA A 197 -12.49 10.90 -4.42
N LEU A 198 -11.25 10.38 -4.54
CA LEU A 198 -10.68 9.97 -5.81
C LEU A 198 -11.53 8.92 -6.54
N PHE A 199 -12.34 8.16 -5.81
CA PHE A 199 -13.12 7.04 -6.32
C PHE A 199 -14.58 7.39 -6.64
N GLU A 200 -15.08 8.58 -6.29
CA GLU A 200 -16.51 8.96 -6.44
C GLU A 200 -17.04 8.84 -7.87
N ASP A 201 -16.20 9.14 -8.88
CA ASP A 201 -16.59 9.08 -10.29
C ASP A 201 -16.35 7.71 -10.95
N PHE A 202 -15.87 6.72 -10.20
CA PHE A 202 -15.58 5.41 -10.73
C PHE A 202 -16.71 4.40 -10.42
N PRO A 203 -16.90 3.37 -11.27
CA PRO A 203 -17.94 2.36 -11.07
C PRO A 203 -17.54 1.36 -9.97
N VAL A 204 -17.31 1.85 -8.78
CA VAL A 204 -16.92 1.06 -7.61
C VAL A 204 -17.76 1.44 -6.40
N ARG A 205 -17.92 0.50 -5.48
CA ARG A 205 -18.53 0.72 -4.17
C ARG A 205 -17.47 0.56 -3.09
N GLN A 206 -17.23 1.58 -2.30
CA GLN A 206 -16.40 1.48 -1.10
C GLN A 206 -16.95 0.41 -0.16
N LEU A 207 -16.08 -0.46 0.33
CA LEU A 207 -16.39 -1.43 1.38
C LEU A 207 -15.98 -0.87 2.73
N THR A 208 -14.74 -0.40 2.84
CA THR A 208 -14.21 0.24 4.04
C THR A 208 -12.90 0.98 3.74
N THR A 209 -12.48 1.84 4.68
CA THR A 209 -11.11 2.32 4.84
C THR A 209 -10.60 1.81 6.18
N ALA A 210 -9.41 1.21 6.21
CA ALA A 210 -8.83 0.60 7.40
C ALA A 210 -7.42 1.13 7.67
N ALA A 211 -7.10 1.32 8.94
CA ALA A 211 -5.73 1.54 9.40
C ALA A 211 -4.92 0.25 9.22
N ALA A 212 -3.78 0.30 8.52
CA ALA A 212 -2.97 -0.89 8.29
C ALA A 212 -2.00 -1.16 9.44
N ASP A 213 -1.38 -0.14 10.00
CA ASP A 213 -0.36 -0.25 11.06
C ASP A 213 -0.74 0.47 12.38
N GLY A 214 -1.81 1.27 12.36
CA GLY A 214 -2.28 2.02 13.51
C GLY A 214 -1.22 2.99 14.04
N ILE A 215 -1.10 3.10 15.36
CA ILE A 215 -0.15 4.02 16.02
C ILE A 215 1.29 3.48 16.06
N LEU A 216 1.56 2.27 15.56
CA LEU A 216 2.83 1.60 15.83
C LEU A 216 4.04 2.30 15.19
N GLU A 217 3.89 2.97 14.05
CA GLU A 217 5.00 3.75 13.49
C GLU A 217 5.38 4.92 14.40
N LEU A 218 4.39 5.66 14.92
CA LEU A 218 4.61 6.75 15.86
C LEU A 218 5.23 6.24 17.18
N ALA A 219 4.76 5.10 17.66
CA ALA A 219 5.28 4.48 18.88
C ALA A 219 6.73 4.00 18.71
N SER A 220 7.04 3.34 17.59
CA SER A 220 8.38 2.81 17.31
C SER A 220 9.46 3.88 17.13
N GLY A 221 9.07 5.14 16.90
CA GLY A 221 9.96 6.29 16.90
C GLY A 221 10.54 6.63 18.28
N ARG A 222 10.02 6.07 19.36
CA ARG A 222 10.49 6.28 20.74
C ARG A 222 11.59 5.28 21.09
N ARG A 223 12.63 5.75 21.79
CA ARG A 223 13.76 4.90 22.22
C ARG A 223 13.39 3.87 23.29
N ASP A 224 12.34 4.14 24.06
CA ASP A 224 11.83 3.31 25.16
C ASP A 224 10.63 2.45 24.75
N PHE A 225 10.31 2.38 23.46
CA PHE A 225 9.23 1.55 22.96
C PHE A 225 9.73 0.11 22.81
N ASP A 226 9.12 -0.80 23.54
CA ASP A 226 9.24 -2.23 23.39
C ASP A 226 7.84 -2.85 23.48
N LEU A 227 7.57 -3.83 22.62
CA LEU A 227 6.30 -4.56 22.60
C LEU A 227 6.61 -6.07 22.47
N PRO A 228 6.70 -6.79 23.57
CA PRO A 228 6.95 -8.24 23.59
C PRO A 228 5.89 -9.01 22.78
N ASP A 229 6.23 -10.22 22.33
CA ASP A 229 5.37 -11.02 21.46
C ASP A 229 3.95 -11.24 22.01
N GLU A 230 3.81 -11.56 23.29
CA GLU A 230 2.50 -11.78 23.91
C GLU A 230 1.63 -10.52 23.91
N GLU A 231 2.22 -9.38 24.24
CA GLU A 231 1.51 -8.09 24.22
C GLU A 231 1.20 -7.68 22.77
N PHE A 232 2.12 -7.93 21.83
CA PHE A 232 1.88 -7.68 20.42
C PHE A 232 0.71 -8.49 19.88
N GLU A 233 0.58 -9.78 20.22
CA GLU A 233 -0.58 -10.58 19.82
C GLU A 233 -1.90 -10.03 20.40
N GLY A 234 -1.88 -9.51 21.62
CA GLY A 234 -3.01 -8.79 22.20
C GLY A 234 -3.36 -7.53 21.42
N TRP A 235 -2.32 -6.75 21.04
CA TRP A 235 -2.47 -5.55 20.25
C TRP A 235 -3.01 -5.82 18.85
N VAL A 236 -2.56 -6.89 18.18
CA VAL A 236 -3.08 -7.31 16.87
C VAL A 236 -4.59 -7.58 16.93
N ARG A 237 -5.05 -8.33 17.93
CA ARG A 237 -6.50 -8.59 18.10
C ARG A 237 -7.30 -7.31 18.30
N TYR A 238 -6.79 -6.40 19.13
CA TYR A 238 -7.41 -5.09 19.34
C TYR A 238 -7.44 -4.27 18.05
N HIS A 239 -6.31 -4.20 17.36
CA HIS A 239 -6.17 -3.46 16.10
C HIS A 239 -7.15 -3.97 15.03
N LEU A 240 -7.17 -5.26 14.75
CA LEU A 240 -8.09 -5.85 13.76
C LEU A 240 -9.57 -5.65 14.10
N ALA A 241 -9.91 -5.54 15.38
CA ALA A 241 -11.28 -5.23 15.81
C ALA A 241 -11.65 -3.74 15.69
N THR A 242 -10.66 -2.85 15.56
CA THR A 242 -10.88 -1.39 15.63
C THR A 242 -10.32 -0.61 14.43
N CYS A 243 -9.57 -1.24 13.55
CA CYS A 243 -8.85 -0.58 12.45
C CYS A 243 -9.75 0.15 11.44
N GLU A 244 -11.05 -0.14 11.40
CA GLU A 244 -12.03 0.55 10.54
C GLU A 244 -12.69 1.76 11.23
N LYS A 245 -12.40 2.01 12.54
CA LYS A 245 -12.97 3.15 13.25
C LYS A 245 -12.36 4.46 12.73
N ARG A 246 -13.22 5.36 12.25
CA ARG A 246 -12.82 6.67 11.69
C ARG A 246 -11.91 7.47 12.63
N GLU A 247 -12.17 7.38 13.94
CA GLU A 247 -11.42 8.07 14.99
C GLU A 247 -9.97 7.60 15.09
N LEU A 248 -9.64 6.39 14.57
CA LEU A 248 -8.33 5.79 14.67
C LEU A 248 -7.53 5.84 13.36
N LEU A 249 -8.18 6.15 12.22
CA LEU A 249 -7.50 6.16 10.91
C LEU A 249 -6.36 7.17 10.84
N GLY A 250 -6.55 8.37 11.39
CA GLY A 250 -5.56 9.46 11.30
C GLY A 250 -4.24 9.22 12.04
N HIS A 251 -4.16 8.19 12.88
CA HIS A 251 -2.92 7.80 13.56
C HIS A 251 -2.12 6.72 12.82
N SER A 252 -2.69 6.14 11.78
CA SER A 252 -2.04 5.11 10.97
C SER A 252 -1.26 5.76 9.85
N SER A 253 0.00 5.40 9.69
CA SER A 253 0.81 5.87 8.56
C SER A 253 0.35 5.24 7.26
N HIS A 254 0.10 3.95 7.28
CA HIS A 254 -0.44 3.20 6.15
C HIS A 254 -1.92 2.95 6.34
N LEU A 255 -2.67 3.21 5.30
CA LEU A 255 -4.11 3.02 5.24
C LEU A 255 -4.46 2.15 4.03
N LEU A 256 -5.54 1.38 4.13
CA LEU A 256 -6.10 0.59 3.04
C LEU A 256 -7.48 1.11 2.68
N TYR A 257 -7.66 1.54 1.45
CA TYR A 257 -8.98 1.78 0.86
C TYR A 257 -9.41 0.52 0.12
N ILE A 258 -10.55 -0.02 0.48
CA ILE A 258 -11.06 -1.29 -0.02
C ILE A 258 -12.38 -1.04 -0.72
N CYS A 259 -12.47 -1.42 -1.99
CA CYS A 259 -13.66 -1.24 -2.80
C CYS A 259 -13.95 -2.45 -3.68
N ARG A 260 -15.19 -2.52 -4.16
CA ARG A 260 -15.70 -3.56 -5.06
C ARG A 260 -16.10 -2.93 -6.39
N LYS A 261 -15.68 -3.53 -7.51
CA LYS A 261 -16.15 -3.16 -8.84
C LYS A 261 -17.63 -3.51 -8.99
N ASN A 262 -18.42 -2.55 -9.49
CA ASN A 262 -19.84 -2.72 -9.76
C ASN A 262 -20.09 -3.67 -10.94
#